data_0f4c3342f7caa7f04d760c41dba3360f
#
_entry.id   0f4c3342f7caa7f04d760c41dba3360f
#
_cell.length_a   1.000
_cell.length_b   1.000
_cell.length_c   1.000
_cell.angle_alpha   90.00
_cell.angle_beta   90.00
_cell.angle_gamma   90.00
#
_symmetry.space_group_name_H-M   'P 1'
#
loop_
_entity.id
_entity.type
_entity.pdbx_description
1 polymer ?
#
loop_
_entity_poly.entity_id
_entity_poly.type
_entity_poly.pdbx_seq_one_letter_code
_entity_poly.pdbx_strand_id
1 'polypeptide(L)'
;MEVSLESIQELAPDQSSLSAAKKLLKKQKWPSVGQSEAHKTIWGMCQGSGSKPYYTMADLSNLGYKCTCPSRKFPCKHVLALLWQYSEQLHDFQEQELPQWVLDWHGRRRKTSSSQASTSTSSKGTDSSTNKNIDKIIDADDASIESTAPEINEKSEAQKRKRAESLKAKTDALISAGLEELQQWMEDQLRSGISQFLKDSHSRCRNISARLIDSKASNLGVTLDELPAKILEYPIEEQPSIVVREFGRLVLLCNAWFTDNNDLDARRAIASAEKKDQLLSANTNANTDTNAVSGIWQTIGEQSYTRRDGLITQTTWLLNINSSEPQFAKLVDHFPAASGRKMIGAGFKSCVHGDIVFYPSRVNLRGVLQNYEIIPKPSESLWPATSQRLPTQFLTLQSQIPWLDNIPFILADGRIAVTKEGEYWWQSNNLEEHYLLTNNTISSVLLGCEIERAFILWDGSRALLLSAVAKQWGAMPC
;
A
#
# COMPACT_ATOMS: atom_id res chain seq x y z
N MET A 1 -25.35 16.96 -13.63
CA MET A 1 -26.11 16.04 -12.73
C MET A 1 -26.64 16.92 -11.61
N GLU A 2 -27.97 16.95 -11.39
CA GLU A 2 -28.51 17.68 -10.24
C GLU A 2 -28.17 16.93 -8.97
N VAL A 3 -27.62 17.66 -7.99
CA VAL A 3 -27.32 17.10 -6.68
C VAL A 3 -28.63 17.05 -5.89
N SER A 4 -29.22 15.86 -5.77
CA SER A 4 -30.41 15.60 -4.97
C SER A 4 -30.06 15.04 -3.59
N LEU A 5 -31.00 15.14 -2.64
CA LEU A 5 -30.85 14.51 -1.32
C LEU A 5 -30.63 13.01 -1.40
N GLU A 6 -31.26 12.34 -2.35
CA GLU A 6 -31.11 10.91 -2.58
C GLU A 6 -29.65 10.58 -3.00
N SER A 7 -29.11 11.35 -3.96
CA SER A 7 -27.72 11.17 -4.38
C SER A 7 -26.71 11.43 -3.26
N ILE A 8 -27.01 12.35 -2.33
CA ILE A 8 -26.18 12.63 -1.15
C ILE A 8 -26.26 11.46 -0.14
N GLN A 9 -27.45 10.85 0.01
CA GLN A 9 -27.62 9.69 0.88
C GLN A 9 -26.87 8.46 0.36
N GLU A 10 -26.90 8.23 -0.95
CA GLU A 10 -26.13 7.16 -1.61
C GLU A 10 -24.62 7.39 -1.53
N LEU A 11 -24.17 8.65 -1.61
CA LEU A 11 -22.77 9.01 -1.52
C LEU A 11 -22.20 8.83 -0.10
N ALA A 12 -23.04 8.84 0.92
CA ALA A 12 -22.61 8.79 2.31
C ALA A 12 -22.07 7.40 2.69
N PRO A 13 -20.92 7.33 3.36
CA PRO A 13 -20.32 6.04 3.74
C PRO A 13 -21.18 5.29 4.78
N ASP A 14 -21.95 5.98 5.57
CA ASP A 14 -22.86 5.41 6.58
C ASP A 14 -23.88 6.44 7.12
N GLN A 15 -24.91 5.93 7.79
CA GLN A 15 -25.96 6.74 8.39
C GLN A 15 -25.47 7.69 9.49
N SER A 16 -24.39 7.33 10.19
CA SER A 16 -23.79 8.18 11.23
C SER A 16 -23.14 9.42 10.62
N SER A 17 -22.58 9.30 9.43
CA SER A 17 -21.98 10.41 8.66
C SER A 17 -23.05 11.39 8.18
N LEU A 18 -24.21 10.89 7.73
CA LEU A 18 -25.38 11.73 7.40
C LEU A 18 -25.92 12.47 8.61
N SER A 19 -26.09 11.78 9.73
CA SER A 19 -26.56 12.39 10.98
C SER A 19 -25.59 13.46 11.48
N ALA A 20 -24.29 13.24 11.31
CA ALA A 20 -23.26 14.22 11.65
C ALA A 20 -23.24 15.41 10.67
N ALA A 21 -23.50 15.18 9.38
CA ALA A 21 -23.63 16.24 8.37
C ALA A 21 -24.84 17.13 8.67
N LYS A 22 -25.99 16.53 9.02
CA LYS A 22 -27.23 17.27 9.39
C LYS A 22 -26.99 18.27 10.51
N LYS A 23 -26.14 17.97 11.49
CA LYS A 23 -25.79 18.89 12.59
C LYS A 23 -24.94 20.09 12.13
N LEU A 24 -24.39 20.05 10.93
CA LEU A 24 -23.54 21.10 10.35
C LEU A 24 -24.32 22.00 9.37
N LEU A 25 -25.61 21.78 9.12
CA LEU A 25 -26.41 22.59 8.18
C LEU A 25 -26.70 24.00 8.67
N LYS A 26 -26.36 24.35 9.92
CA LYS A 26 -26.57 25.68 10.49
C LYS A 26 -25.69 26.72 9.82
N LYS A 27 -26.28 27.84 9.31
CA LYS A 27 -25.53 28.94 8.65
C LYS A 27 -24.33 29.45 9.44
N GLN A 28 -24.44 29.52 10.75
CA GLN A 28 -23.38 29.99 11.65
C GLN A 28 -22.10 29.11 11.60
N LYS A 29 -22.22 27.89 11.11
CA LYS A 29 -21.07 26.99 10.96
C LYS A 29 -20.26 27.21 9.68
N TRP A 30 -20.80 28.01 8.75
CA TRP A 30 -20.23 28.26 7.44
C TRP A 30 -20.02 29.75 7.21
N PRO A 31 -18.93 30.33 7.72
CA PRO A 31 -18.64 31.75 7.58
C PRO A 31 -18.46 32.19 6.12
N SER A 32 -18.14 31.28 5.21
CA SER A 32 -18.03 31.57 3.80
C SER A 32 -18.41 30.34 2.98
N VAL A 33 -19.23 30.56 1.95
CA VAL A 33 -19.55 29.62 0.87
C VAL A 33 -19.53 30.35 -0.46
N GLY A 34 -19.26 29.65 -1.55
CA GLY A 34 -19.26 30.20 -2.89
C GLY A 34 -19.46 29.11 -3.94
N GLN A 35 -19.81 29.53 -5.15
CA GLN A 35 -19.92 28.66 -6.30
C GLN A 35 -19.27 29.28 -7.56
N SER A 36 -18.96 28.45 -8.52
CA SER A 36 -18.62 28.85 -9.87
C SER A 36 -19.33 27.93 -10.87
N GLU A 37 -20.26 28.51 -11.63
CA GLU A 37 -20.98 27.80 -12.69
C GLU A 37 -20.04 27.40 -13.83
N ALA A 38 -19.09 28.28 -14.17
CA ALA A 38 -18.10 28.03 -15.21
C ALA A 38 -17.26 26.76 -14.93
N HIS A 39 -16.98 26.49 -13.67
CA HIS A 39 -16.19 25.33 -13.22
C HIS A 39 -17.06 24.23 -12.58
N LYS A 40 -18.38 24.42 -12.50
CA LYS A 40 -19.32 23.51 -11.82
C LYS A 40 -18.82 23.10 -10.44
N THR A 41 -18.35 24.06 -9.65
CA THR A 41 -17.68 23.82 -8.38
C THR A 41 -18.31 24.65 -7.29
N ILE A 42 -18.56 24.02 -6.14
CA ILE A 42 -18.97 24.68 -4.91
C ILE A 42 -17.90 24.52 -3.84
N TRP A 43 -17.79 25.51 -2.96
CA TRP A 43 -16.84 25.45 -1.83
C TRP A 43 -17.37 26.19 -0.61
N GLY A 44 -16.75 25.92 0.52
CA GLY A 44 -17.07 26.61 1.75
C GLY A 44 -16.07 26.34 2.87
N MET A 45 -16.07 27.21 3.84
CA MET A 45 -15.32 27.09 5.08
C MET A 45 -16.26 26.65 6.19
N CYS A 46 -16.03 25.47 6.77
CA CYS A 46 -16.81 24.96 7.89
C CYS A 46 -16.08 25.13 9.21
N GLN A 47 -16.69 25.88 10.17
CA GLN A 47 -16.13 26.04 11.50
C GLN A 47 -16.22 24.74 12.30
N GLY A 48 -15.07 24.18 12.64
CA GLY A 48 -14.93 23.00 13.50
C GLY A 48 -14.84 23.36 14.99
N SER A 49 -14.38 22.42 15.80
CA SER A 49 -14.07 22.63 17.22
C SER A 49 -12.75 23.37 17.45
N GLY A 50 -11.90 23.48 16.43
CA GLY A 50 -10.62 24.18 16.50
C GLY A 50 -10.71 25.65 16.10
N SER A 51 -9.60 26.38 16.25
CA SER A 51 -9.49 27.79 15.90
C SER A 51 -9.51 28.08 14.39
N LYS A 52 -9.16 27.08 13.54
CA LYS A 52 -9.17 27.22 12.08
C LYS A 52 -10.33 26.47 11.45
N PRO A 53 -11.05 27.08 10.46
CA PRO A 53 -12.13 26.40 9.75
C PRO A 53 -11.57 25.32 8.82
N TYR A 54 -12.40 24.33 8.48
CA TYR A 54 -12.10 23.34 7.46
C TYR A 54 -12.50 23.84 6.08
N TYR A 55 -11.59 23.80 5.13
CA TYR A 55 -11.81 24.13 3.73
C TYR A 55 -12.42 22.91 3.03
N THR A 56 -13.61 23.10 2.43
CA THR A 56 -14.38 22.02 1.84
C THR A 56 -14.86 22.44 0.47
N MET A 57 -14.75 21.55 -0.53
CA MET A 57 -15.22 21.80 -1.89
C MET A 57 -15.77 20.53 -2.53
N ALA A 58 -16.61 20.72 -3.56
CA ALA A 58 -17.13 19.65 -4.41
C ALA A 58 -17.27 20.12 -5.85
N ASP A 59 -16.86 19.28 -6.79
CA ASP A 59 -17.02 19.44 -8.23
C ASP A 59 -18.32 18.74 -8.64
N LEU A 60 -19.32 19.51 -9.06
CA LEU A 60 -20.66 19.05 -9.41
C LEU A 60 -20.71 18.30 -10.76
N SER A 61 -19.65 18.38 -11.56
CA SER A 61 -19.59 17.69 -12.87
C SER A 61 -19.34 16.19 -12.72
N ASN A 62 -18.61 15.78 -11.69
CA ASN A 62 -18.17 14.40 -11.48
C ASN A 62 -18.15 13.95 -10.02
N LEU A 63 -18.79 14.73 -9.13
CA LEU A 63 -18.86 14.51 -7.69
C LEU A 63 -17.49 14.32 -7.01
N GLY A 64 -16.45 14.94 -7.58
CA GLY A 64 -15.15 15.02 -6.93
C GLY A 64 -15.18 16.00 -5.77
N TYR A 65 -14.55 15.65 -4.65
CA TYR A 65 -14.59 16.48 -3.45
C TYR A 65 -13.26 16.49 -2.72
N LYS A 66 -13.05 17.51 -1.87
CA LYS A 66 -11.93 17.61 -0.96
C LYS A 66 -12.35 18.32 0.32
N CYS A 67 -11.76 17.89 1.44
CA CYS A 67 -11.88 18.57 2.72
C CYS A 67 -10.57 18.49 3.50
N THR A 68 -10.20 19.56 4.21
CA THR A 68 -8.98 19.59 5.03
C THR A 68 -9.15 18.96 6.42
N CYS A 69 -10.33 18.43 6.75
CA CYS A 69 -10.56 17.79 8.03
C CYS A 69 -9.81 16.46 8.16
N PRO A 70 -9.45 16.03 9.39
CA PRO A 70 -8.72 14.79 9.64
C PRO A 70 -9.58 13.52 9.56
N SER A 71 -10.77 13.58 8.97
CA SER A 71 -11.67 12.44 8.88
C SER A 71 -11.09 11.34 8.00
N ARG A 72 -11.23 10.09 8.43
CA ARG A 72 -10.92 8.90 7.63
C ARG A 72 -12.09 8.40 6.77
N LYS A 73 -13.30 8.97 6.96
CA LYS A 73 -14.49 8.64 6.16
C LYS A 73 -14.59 9.59 4.96
N PHE A 74 -14.80 9.06 3.77
CA PHE A 74 -14.93 9.83 2.53
C PHE A 74 -16.19 9.41 1.76
N PRO A 75 -17.06 10.38 1.39
CA PRO A 75 -17.01 11.78 1.77
C PRO A 75 -17.20 12.00 3.28
N CYS A 76 -16.47 12.97 3.82
CA CYS A 76 -16.60 13.31 5.24
C CYS A 76 -17.91 14.11 5.49
N LYS A 77 -18.32 14.22 6.75
CA LYS A 77 -19.50 14.98 7.15
C LYS A 77 -19.53 16.43 6.65
N HIS A 78 -18.38 17.08 6.44
CA HIS A 78 -18.30 18.45 5.93
C HIS A 78 -18.63 18.52 4.43
N VAL A 79 -18.16 17.56 3.64
CA VAL A 79 -18.49 17.43 2.22
C VAL A 79 -19.99 17.14 2.05
N LEU A 80 -20.53 16.19 2.80
CA LEU A 80 -21.94 15.86 2.79
C LEU A 80 -22.80 17.07 3.18
N ALA A 81 -22.40 17.83 4.19
CA ALA A 81 -23.12 19.02 4.63
C ALA A 81 -23.04 20.15 3.59
N LEU A 82 -21.91 20.34 2.88
CA LEU A 82 -21.77 21.32 1.82
C LEU A 82 -22.71 20.99 0.64
N LEU A 83 -22.70 19.75 0.17
CA LEU A 83 -23.57 19.26 -0.90
C LEU A 83 -25.06 19.40 -0.50
N TRP A 84 -25.39 19.06 0.74
CA TRP A 84 -26.75 19.15 1.26
C TRP A 84 -27.25 20.60 1.34
N GLN A 85 -26.40 21.52 1.81
CA GLN A 85 -26.78 22.96 1.82
C GLN A 85 -26.99 23.51 0.42
N TYR A 86 -26.18 23.06 -0.55
CA TYR A 86 -26.33 23.46 -1.94
C TYR A 86 -27.63 22.90 -2.56
N SER A 87 -27.93 21.61 -2.37
CA SER A 87 -29.12 20.96 -2.94
C SER A 87 -30.41 21.50 -2.41
N GLU A 88 -30.48 21.87 -1.11
CA GLU A 88 -31.67 22.44 -0.47
C GLU A 88 -31.66 23.97 -0.40
N GLN A 89 -30.68 24.62 -1.03
CA GLN A 89 -30.51 26.07 -1.03
C GLN A 89 -30.59 26.70 0.38
N LEU A 90 -30.07 26.00 1.37
CA LEU A 90 -30.07 26.45 2.77
C LEU A 90 -29.10 27.61 3.04
N HIS A 91 -28.17 27.85 2.09
CA HIS A 91 -27.21 28.94 2.14
C HIS A 91 -27.16 29.63 0.77
N ASP A 92 -26.86 30.91 0.76
CA ASP A 92 -26.71 31.68 -0.47
C ASP A 92 -25.29 31.46 -1.06
N PHE A 93 -25.19 30.56 -2.06
CA PHE A 93 -23.97 30.31 -2.78
C PHE A 93 -23.83 31.35 -3.90
N GLN A 94 -23.12 32.42 -3.60
CA GLN A 94 -22.88 33.46 -4.61
C GLN A 94 -21.85 33.03 -5.63
N GLU A 95 -22.04 33.42 -6.89
CA GLU A 95 -21.06 33.25 -7.93
C GLU A 95 -19.81 34.07 -7.62
N GLN A 96 -18.66 33.44 -7.54
CA GLN A 96 -17.38 34.07 -7.20
C GLN A 96 -16.24 33.42 -8.00
N GLU A 97 -15.13 34.14 -8.15
CA GLU A 97 -13.92 33.56 -8.68
C GLU A 97 -13.43 32.43 -7.76
N LEU A 98 -12.85 31.39 -8.38
CA LEU A 98 -12.35 30.25 -7.62
C LEU A 98 -11.20 30.69 -6.71
N PRO A 99 -11.29 30.41 -5.39
CA PRO A 99 -10.17 30.64 -4.50
C PRO A 99 -8.93 29.84 -4.93
N GLN A 100 -7.73 30.36 -4.68
CA GLN A 100 -6.47 29.73 -5.10
C GLN A 100 -6.36 28.25 -4.67
N TRP A 101 -6.81 27.90 -3.47
CA TRP A 101 -6.78 26.53 -2.98
C TRP A 101 -7.71 25.57 -3.75
N VAL A 102 -8.78 26.08 -4.37
CA VAL A 102 -9.68 25.33 -5.26
C VAL A 102 -9.02 25.15 -6.61
N LEU A 103 -8.40 26.20 -7.16
CA LEU A 103 -7.62 26.15 -8.41
C LEU A 103 -6.48 25.14 -8.32
N ASP A 104 -5.73 25.14 -7.21
CA ASP A 104 -4.65 24.20 -6.95
C ASP A 104 -5.13 22.74 -6.95
N TRP A 105 -6.36 22.51 -6.47
CA TRP A 105 -6.93 21.18 -6.48
C TRP A 105 -7.32 20.75 -7.89
N HIS A 106 -7.98 21.61 -8.68
CA HIS A 106 -8.31 21.36 -10.07
C HIS A 106 -7.05 21.12 -10.93
N GLY A 107 -6.00 21.89 -10.70
CA GLY A 107 -4.72 21.74 -11.39
C GLY A 107 -4.05 20.38 -11.16
N ARG A 108 -4.11 19.86 -9.93
CA ARG A 108 -3.58 18.51 -9.61
C ARG A 108 -4.40 17.40 -10.26
N ARG A 109 -5.70 17.56 -10.35
CA ARG A 109 -6.61 16.57 -10.94
C ARG A 109 -6.50 16.52 -12.47
N ARG A 110 -6.30 17.65 -13.15
CA ARG A 110 -6.02 17.70 -14.60
C ARG A 110 -4.72 16.99 -14.96
N LYS A 111 -3.68 17.09 -14.12
CA LYS A 111 -2.43 16.33 -14.32
C LYS A 111 -2.60 14.81 -14.18
N THR A 112 -3.54 14.35 -13.40
CA THR A 112 -3.85 12.91 -13.27
C THR A 112 -4.81 12.39 -14.35
N SER A 113 -5.62 13.24 -14.98
CA SER A 113 -6.54 12.83 -16.06
C SER A 113 -5.96 13.00 -17.46
N SER A 114 -4.93 13.84 -17.66
CA SER A 114 -4.26 14.02 -18.94
C SER A 114 -3.23 12.95 -19.28
N SER A 115 -2.98 11.99 -18.39
CA SER A 115 -2.18 10.81 -18.71
C SER A 115 -2.96 9.68 -19.40
N GLN A 116 -4.20 9.92 -19.80
CA GLN A 116 -5.04 8.91 -20.45
C GLN A 116 -5.58 9.29 -21.83
N ALA A 117 -5.08 10.33 -22.50
CA ALA A 117 -5.45 10.54 -23.89
C ALA A 117 -4.43 11.41 -24.62
N SER A 118 -3.95 10.88 -25.71
CA SER A 118 -3.37 11.51 -26.91
C SER A 118 -1.86 11.46 -27.08
N THR A 119 -1.51 10.53 -27.96
CA THR A 119 -0.45 10.66 -28.97
C THR A 119 -0.62 11.91 -29.82
N SER A 120 0.52 12.52 -30.10
CA SER A 120 0.95 13.29 -31.29
C SER A 120 1.25 14.76 -31.09
N THR A 121 2.48 15.05 -31.55
CA THR A 121 3.11 16.26 -32.13
C THR A 121 3.52 17.43 -31.25
N SER A 122 4.83 17.47 -31.14
CA SER A 122 5.80 18.58 -31.14
C SER A 122 5.32 20.03 -31.07
N SER A 123 5.87 20.78 -30.12
CA SER A 123 6.82 21.86 -30.38
C SER A 123 7.16 22.65 -29.11
N LYS A 124 8.41 23.06 -29.08
CA LYS A 124 9.16 23.89 -28.13
C LYS A 124 8.42 25.10 -27.55
N GLY A 125 8.73 25.40 -26.33
CA GLY A 125 8.51 26.71 -25.73
C GLY A 125 8.79 26.72 -24.22
N THR A 126 9.95 27.20 -23.89
CA THR A 126 10.53 27.69 -22.66
C THR A 126 9.59 28.37 -21.66
N ASP A 127 10.03 28.26 -20.41
CA ASP A 127 9.98 29.12 -19.24
C ASP A 127 8.98 28.78 -18.15
N SER A 128 9.54 28.29 -17.09
CA SER A 128 9.99 28.97 -15.86
C SER A 128 8.93 29.33 -14.84
N SER A 129 9.06 28.64 -13.78
CA SER A 129 9.15 29.10 -12.39
C SER A 129 7.96 29.49 -11.53
N THR A 130 8.08 28.99 -10.38
CA THR A 130 7.83 29.49 -9.02
C THR A 130 6.43 29.63 -8.50
N ASN A 131 6.34 28.94 -7.47
CA ASN A 131 5.92 29.08 -6.38
C ASN A 131 5.94 29.30 -5.02
N LYS A 132 5.92 30.06 -4.25
CA LYS A 132 6.14 30.12 -2.80
C LYS A 132 5.01 30.68 -1.99
N ASN A 133 4.81 29.99 -0.88
CA ASN A 133 4.45 30.54 0.44
C ASN A 133 3.49 31.70 0.57
N ILE A 134 2.40 31.42 1.27
CA ILE A 134 1.73 32.48 2.04
C ILE A 134 1.61 32.02 3.49
N ASP A 135 2.42 32.62 4.34
CA ASP A 135 2.08 32.98 5.69
C ASP A 135 2.84 34.27 6.04
N LYS A 136 2.09 35.30 6.29
CA LYS A 136 2.35 36.62 6.89
C LYS A 136 2.10 37.79 5.95
N ILE A 137 0.95 38.39 6.15
CA ILE A 137 0.71 39.82 5.92
C ILE A 137 0.55 40.45 7.30
N ILE A 138 1.36 41.40 7.64
CA ILE A 138 1.04 42.64 8.34
C ILE A 138 2.17 43.64 8.04
N ASP A 139 1.76 44.73 7.40
CA ASP A 139 2.18 46.13 7.42
C ASP A 139 3.61 46.64 7.17
N ALA A 140 3.63 47.47 6.15
CA ALA A 140 4.10 48.84 6.04
C ALA A 140 5.58 49.15 5.74
N ASP A 141 5.70 49.97 4.71
CA ASP A 141 6.67 51.00 4.37
C ASP A 141 8.09 50.65 3.86
N ASP A 142 8.15 50.94 2.58
CA ASP A 142 9.15 51.72 1.81
C ASP A 142 10.62 51.72 2.30
N ALA A 143 11.47 51.19 1.46
CA ALA A 143 12.76 51.72 1.00
C ALA A 143 13.68 50.61 0.43
N SER A 144 13.97 50.79 -0.84
CA SER A 144 15.17 50.33 -1.59
C SER A 144 16.30 49.71 -0.75
N ILE A 145 16.82 48.54 -1.16
CA ILE A 145 18.24 48.22 -1.32
C ILE A 145 18.40 46.86 -2.04
N GLU A 146 19.39 46.86 -2.92
CA GLU A 146 19.85 45.77 -3.78
C GLU A 146 20.38 44.54 -3.05
N SER A 147 20.23 43.38 -3.77
CA SER A 147 21.12 42.21 -3.77
C SER A 147 21.59 41.60 -2.43
N THR A 148 20.91 40.48 -2.05
CA THR A 148 21.58 39.31 -1.43
C THR A 148 20.65 38.08 -1.51
N ALA A 149 20.66 37.33 -2.60
CA ALA A 149 19.73 36.25 -2.85
C ALA A 149 20.20 34.80 -2.56
N PRO A 150 21.46 34.44 -2.22
CA PRO A 150 21.82 33.05 -1.91
C PRO A 150 21.65 32.65 -0.43
N GLU A 151 21.93 33.54 0.54
CA GLU A 151 21.97 33.16 1.96
C GLU A 151 20.62 32.89 2.63
N ILE A 152 19.53 33.45 2.11
CA ILE A 152 18.19 33.29 2.71
C ILE A 152 17.63 31.89 2.39
N ASN A 153 18.03 31.29 1.28
CA ASN A 153 17.55 29.97 0.86
C ASN A 153 18.23 28.84 1.66
N GLU A 154 19.53 28.94 1.93
CA GLU A 154 20.29 27.94 2.70
C GLU A 154 19.86 27.89 4.17
N LYS A 155 19.64 29.05 4.80
CA LYS A 155 19.13 29.11 6.20
C LYS A 155 17.72 28.52 6.33
N SER A 156 16.86 28.72 5.33
CA SER A 156 15.51 28.14 5.29
C SER A 156 15.55 26.61 5.10
N GLU A 157 16.45 26.12 4.26
CA GLU A 157 16.61 24.67 4.03
C GLU A 157 17.27 23.98 5.23
N ALA A 158 18.27 24.58 5.83
CA ALA A 158 18.90 24.08 7.06
C ALA A 158 17.89 24.00 8.23
N GLN A 159 17.00 24.99 8.35
CA GLN A 159 15.95 24.97 9.36
C GLN A 159 14.88 23.91 9.07
N LYS A 160 14.51 23.67 7.79
CA LYS A 160 13.62 22.59 7.38
C LYS A 160 14.23 21.22 7.68
N ARG A 161 15.53 21.02 7.39
CA ARG A 161 16.26 19.78 7.70
C ARG A 161 16.27 19.50 9.20
N LYS A 162 16.68 20.47 10.04
CA LYS A 162 16.66 20.33 11.51
C LYS A 162 15.26 19.99 12.05
N ARG A 163 14.22 20.58 11.47
CA ARG A 163 12.83 20.30 11.87
C ARG A 163 12.40 18.86 11.47
N ALA A 164 12.79 18.41 10.29
CA ALA A 164 12.55 17.05 9.81
C ALA A 164 13.31 16.02 10.67
N GLU A 165 14.57 16.26 10.98
CA GLU A 165 15.39 15.42 11.87
C GLU A 165 14.80 15.33 13.29
N SER A 166 14.39 16.46 13.86
CA SER A 166 13.72 16.47 15.18
C SER A 166 12.41 15.70 15.17
N LEU A 167 11.62 15.79 14.09
CA LEU A 167 10.38 15.05 13.95
C LEU A 167 10.64 13.55 13.78
N LYS A 168 11.67 13.19 12.99
CA LYS A 168 12.10 11.80 12.84
C LYS A 168 12.53 11.22 14.19
N ALA A 169 13.40 11.93 14.92
CA ALA A 169 13.88 11.47 16.24
C ALA A 169 12.72 11.24 17.23
N LYS A 170 11.73 12.14 17.26
CA LYS A 170 10.52 11.96 18.08
C LYS A 170 9.71 10.74 17.67
N THR A 171 9.56 10.52 16.37
CA THR A 171 8.84 9.35 15.85
C THR A 171 9.59 8.07 16.17
N ASP A 172 10.90 8.05 15.99
CA ASP A 172 11.75 6.89 16.30
C ASP A 172 11.72 6.54 17.80
N ALA A 173 11.70 7.55 18.67
CA ALA A 173 11.53 7.33 20.12
C ALA A 173 10.18 6.70 20.46
N LEU A 174 9.09 7.14 19.82
CA LEU A 174 7.77 6.52 20.01
C LEU A 174 7.74 5.06 19.53
N ILE A 175 8.34 4.79 18.37
CA ILE A 175 8.44 3.41 17.86
C ILE A 175 9.25 2.55 18.83
N SER A 176 10.40 3.03 19.30
CA SER A 176 11.24 2.28 20.26
C SER A 176 10.48 1.92 21.51
N ALA A 177 9.74 2.86 22.12
CA ALA A 177 8.91 2.59 23.29
C ALA A 177 7.82 1.55 23.00
N GLY A 178 7.19 1.60 21.82
CA GLY A 178 6.20 0.59 21.42
C GLY A 178 6.82 -0.80 21.20
N LEU A 179 8.05 -0.88 20.71
CA LEU A 179 8.77 -2.15 20.54
C LEU A 179 9.24 -2.73 21.87
N GLU A 180 9.66 -1.92 22.83
CA GLU A 180 9.96 -2.35 24.20
C GLU A 180 8.71 -2.94 24.86
N GLU A 181 7.56 -2.28 24.72
CA GLU A 181 6.28 -2.79 25.21
C GLU A 181 5.90 -4.12 24.53
N LEU A 182 6.15 -4.25 23.21
CA LEU A 182 5.91 -5.50 22.48
C LEU A 182 6.79 -6.64 23.01
N GLN A 183 8.08 -6.39 23.23
CA GLN A 183 8.99 -7.41 23.78
C GLN A 183 8.52 -7.88 25.15
N GLN A 184 8.18 -6.96 26.04
CA GLN A 184 7.63 -7.29 27.36
C GLN A 184 6.33 -8.09 27.23
N TRP A 185 5.43 -7.68 26.34
CA TRP A 185 4.18 -8.37 26.10
C TRP A 185 4.41 -9.81 25.63
N MET A 186 5.34 -10.04 24.67
CA MET A 186 5.68 -11.40 24.19
C MET A 186 6.23 -12.27 25.31
N GLU A 187 7.12 -11.73 26.16
CA GLU A 187 7.61 -12.46 27.34
C GLU A 187 6.49 -12.86 28.28
N ASP A 188 5.53 -11.98 28.54
CA ASP A 188 4.39 -12.26 29.40
C ASP A 188 3.48 -13.36 28.82
N GLN A 189 3.29 -13.37 27.46
CA GLN A 189 2.54 -14.45 26.83
C GLN A 189 3.27 -15.80 26.98
N LEU A 190 4.59 -15.83 26.76
CA LEU A 190 5.39 -17.05 26.92
C LEU A 190 5.41 -17.55 28.37
N ARG A 191 5.55 -16.65 29.35
CA ARG A 191 5.47 -16.99 30.79
C ARG A 191 4.10 -17.53 31.18
N SER A 192 3.03 -16.99 30.61
CA SER A 192 1.66 -17.45 30.86
C SER A 192 1.36 -18.80 30.20
N GLY A 193 2.17 -19.20 29.22
CA GLY A 193 2.03 -20.41 28.43
C GLY A 193 1.28 -20.22 27.13
N ILE A 194 1.82 -20.82 26.07
CA ILE A 194 1.31 -20.67 24.67
C ILE A 194 -0.13 -21.17 24.56
N SER A 195 -0.50 -22.24 25.23
CA SER A 195 -1.88 -22.76 25.25
C SER A 195 -2.87 -21.74 25.80
N GLN A 196 -2.45 -20.94 26.81
CA GLN A 196 -3.28 -19.86 27.33
C GLN A 196 -3.34 -18.66 26.38
N PHE A 197 -2.26 -18.36 25.68
CA PHE A 197 -2.26 -17.35 24.62
C PHE A 197 -3.23 -17.72 23.49
N LEU A 198 -3.20 -18.96 23.00
CA LEU A 198 -4.04 -19.44 21.89
C LEU A 198 -5.55 -19.33 22.20
N LYS A 199 -5.97 -19.53 23.45
CA LYS A 199 -7.40 -19.41 23.84
C LYS A 199 -7.98 -18.02 23.60
N ASP A 200 -7.19 -16.96 23.68
CA ASP A 200 -7.63 -15.56 23.59
C ASP A 200 -6.71 -14.72 22.70
N SER A 201 -6.09 -15.36 21.71
CA SER A 201 -5.08 -14.74 20.84
C SER A 201 -5.62 -13.50 20.10
N HIS A 202 -6.88 -13.53 19.64
CA HIS A 202 -7.52 -12.41 18.96
C HIS A 202 -7.58 -11.14 19.82
N SER A 203 -8.06 -11.25 21.06
CA SER A 203 -8.18 -10.11 21.96
C SER A 203 -6.81 -9.58 22.37
N ARG A 204 -5.88 -10.49 22.70
CA ARG A 204 -4.52 -10.16 23.11
C ARG A 204 -3.74 -9.46 21.98
N CYS A 205 -3.74 -10.02 20.78
CA CYS A 205 -3.07 -9.42 19.63
C CYS A 205 -3.68 -8.07 19.25
N ARG A 206 -5.01 -7.93 19.31
CA ARG A 206 -5.69 -6.66 19.01
C ARG A 206 -5.31 -5.54 19.98
N ASN A 207 -5.17 -5.87 21.27
CA ASN A 207 -4.81 -4.87 22.28
C ASN A 207 -3.39 -4.35 22.05
N ILE A 208 -2.42 -5.22 21.81
CA ILE A 208 -1.04 -4.79 21.55
C ILE A 208 -0.91 -4.12 20.18
N SER A 209 -1.66 -4.56 19.15
CA SER A 209 -1.74 -3.93 17.84
C SER A 209 -2.17 -2.46 17.94
N ALA A 210 -3.21 -2.16 18.71
CA ALA A 210 -3.67 -0.79 18.92
C ALA A 210 -2.58 0.11 19.50
N ARG A 211 -1.83 -0.36 20.51
CA ARG A 211 -0.71 0.37 21.12
C ARG A 211 0.44 0.62 20.14
N LEU A 212 0.77 -0.37 19.32
CA LEU A 212 1.79 -0.24 18.28
C LEU A 212 1.38 0.80 17.22
N ILE A 213 0.11 0.85 16.84
CA ILE A 213 -0.39 1.87 15.90
C ILE A 213 -0.28 3.27 16.52
N ASP A 214 -0.61 3.42 17.80
CA ASP A 214 -0.49 4.69 18.53
C ASP A 214 0.99 5.12 18.65
N SER A 215 1.90 4.19 18.83
CA SER A 215 3.36 4.42 18.86
C SER A 215 4.00 4.55 17.48
N LYS A 216 3.21 4.68 16.39
CA LYS A 216 3.66 4.84 15.00
C LYS A 216 4.29 3.58 14.37
N ALA A 217 4.24 2.43 15.01
CA ALA A 217 4.63 1.14 14.46
C ALA A 217 3.44 0.48 13.70
N SER A 218 2.87 1.20 12.74
CA SER A 218 1.57 0.85 12.15
C SER A 218 1.57 -0.45 11.34
N ASN A 219 2.64 -0.75 10.59
CA ASN A 219 2.70 -1.99 9.83
C ASN A 219 2.82 -3.20 10.75
N LEU A 220 3.64 -3.10 11.79
CA LEU A 220 3.78 -4.13 12.80
C LEU A 220 2.47 -4.35 13.57
N GLY A 221 1.74 -3.27 13.88
CA GLY A 221 0.42 -3.35 14.48
C GLY A 221 -0.55 -4.16 13.61
N VAL A 222 -0.59 -3.91 12.29
CA VAL A 222 -1.43 -4.69 11.35
C VAL A 222 -1.00 -6.16 11.32
N THR A 223 0.29 -6.44 11.25
CA THR A 223 0.82 -7.81 11.27
C THR A 223 0.38 -8.58 12.52
N LEU A 224 0.40 -7.92 13.68
CA LEU A 224 -0.08 -8.54 14.92
C LEU A 224 -1.60 -8.71 15.00
N ASP A 225 -2.38 -7.81 14.43
CA ASP A 225 -3.85 -7.97 14.36
C ASP A 225 -4.26 -9.14 13.44
N GLU A 226 -3.43 -9.46 12.44
CA GLU A 226 -3.63 -10.57 11.49
C GLU A 226 -3.04 -11.90 12.00
N LEU A 227 -2.11 -11.88 12.96
CA LEU A 227 -1.42 -13.07 13.47
C LEU A 227 -2.36 -14.20 13.94
N PRO A 228 -3.47 -13.95 14.66
CA PRO A 228 -4.39 -15.02 15.05
C PRO A 228 -5.01 -15.76 13.86
N ALA A 229 -5.36 -15.03 12.78
CA ALA A 229 -5.89 -15.65 11.57
C ALA A 229 -4.84 -16.56 10.91
N LYS A 230 -3.60 -16.09 10.81
CA LYS A 230 -2.47 -16.88 10.31
C LYS A 230 -2.23 -18.16 11.12
N ILE A 231 -2.30 -18.09 12.45
CA ILE A 231 -2.13 -19.27 13.32
C ILE A 231 -3.23 -20.30 13.05
N LEU A 232 -4.47 -19.87 12.82
CA LEU A 232 -5.62 -20.75 12.57
C LEU A 232 -5.55 -21.47 11.23
N GLU A 233 -4.70 -21.06 10.29
CA GLU A 233 -4.45 -21.78 9.03
C GLU A 233 -3.69 -23.10 9.24
N TYR A 234 -3.13 -23.32 10.43
CA TYR A 234 -2.38 -24.51 10.79
C TYR A 234 -3.18 -25.46 11.67
N PRO A 235 -2.94 -26.79 11.56
CA PRO A 235 -3.52 -27.78 12.48
C PRO A 235 -3.26 -27.42 13.94
N ILE A 236 -4.20 -27.80 14.81
CA ILE A 236 -4.15 -27.44 16.24
C ILE A 236 -2.82 -27.86 16.88
N GLU A 237 -2.28 -28.99 16.49
CA GLU A 237 -1.05 -29.57 17.02
C GLU A 237 0.17 -28.73 16.66
N GLU A 238 0.14 -28.02 15.54
CA GLU A 238 1.23 -27.20 15.04
C GLU A 238 1.17 -25.75 15.55
N GLN A 239 -0.03 -25.27 15.93
CA GLN A 239 -0.24 -23.87 16.32
C GLN A 239 0.74 -23.37 17.39
N PRO A 240 1.09 -24.15 18.44
CA PRO A 240 2.09 -23.72 19.41
C PRO A 240 3.45 -23.42 18.79
N SER A 241 3.91 -24.27 17.87
CA SER A 241 5.18 -24.10 17.17
C SER A 241 5.17 -22.87 16.25
N ILE A 242 4.01 -22.59 15.61
CA ILE A 242 3.81 -21.40 14.80
C ILE A 242 3.89 -20.14 15.64
N VAL A 243 3.27 -20.11 16.83
CA VAL A 243 3.38 -18.98 17.77
C VAL A 243 4.84 -18.71 18.12
N VAL A 244 5.62 -19.74 18.48
CA VAL A 244 7.05 -19.58 18.79
C VAL A 244 7.83 -19.03 17.62
N ARG A 245 7.59 -19.55 16.42
CA ARG A 245 8.23 -19.09 15.18
C ARG A 245 7.92 -17.61 14.91
N GLU A 246 6.68 -17.21 14.99
CA GLU A 246 6.26 -15.83 14.71
C GLU A 246 6.78 -14.87 15.78
N PHE A 247 6.73 -15.25 17.06
CA PHE A 247 7.34 -14.44 18.13
C PHE A 247 8.85 -14.31 17.94
N GLY A 248 9.53 -15.38 17.52
CA GLY A 248 10.96 -15.33 17.20
C GLY A 248 11.28 -14.34 16.09
N ARG A 249 10.48 -14.31 15.01
CA ARG A 249 10.59 -13.32 13.92
C ARG A 249 10.40 -11.89 14.42
N LEU A 250 9.42 -11.67 15.30
CA LEU A 250 9.16 -10.37 15.92
C LEU A 250 10.31 -9.91 16.82
N VAL A 251 10.90 -10.80 17.60
CA VAL A 251 12.08 -10.51 18.43
C VAL A 251 13.26 -10.10 17.54
N LEU A 252 13.52 -10.84 16.47
CA LEU A 252 14.60 -10.50 15.55
C LEU A 252 14.37 -9.15 14.84
N LEU A 253 13.13 -8.83 14.52
CA LEU A 253 12.76 -7.53 13.96
C LEU A 253 12.99 -6.39 14.97
N CYS A 254 12.58 -6.56 16.23
CA CYS A 254 12.84 -5.60 17.30
C CYS A 254 14.36 -5.40 17.51
N ASN A 255 15.13 -6.49 17.55
CA ASN A 255 16.58 -6.42 17.69
C ASN A 255 17.25 -5.69 16.52
N ALA A 256 16.79 -5.90 15.29
CA ALA A 256 17.28 -5.16 14.12
C ALA A 256 17.05 -3.65 14.27
N TRP A 257 15.87 -3.25 14.73
CA TRP A 257 15.56 -1.83 15.01
C TRP A 257 16.46 -1.24 16.09
N PHE A 258 16.66 -1.94 17.20
CA PHE A 258 17.51 -1.44 18.28
C PHE A 258 19.00 -1.44 17.94
N THR A 259 19.41 -2.26 16.98
CA THR A 259 20.78 -2.26 16.46
C THR A 259 21.03 -1.10 15.50
N ASP A 260 20.13 -0.91 14.53
CA ASP A 260 20.14 0.21 13.59
C ASP A 260 18.71 0.61 13.20
N ASN A 261 18.23 1.70 13.78
CA ASN A 261 16.91 2.21 13.47
C ASN A 261 16.80 2.89 12.08
N ASN A 262 17.89 2.96 11.31
CA ASN A 262 17.88 3.39 9.91
C ASN A 262 17.85 2.20 8.93
N ASP A 263 17.93 0.96 9.40
CA ASP A 263 17.74 -0.22 8.56
C ASP A 263 16.38 -0.13 7.83
N LEU A 264 16.44 -0.04 6.50
CA LEU A 264 15.26 0.20 5.66
C LEU A 264 14.26 -0.96 5.69
N ASP A 265 14.77 -2.21 5.79
CA ASP A 265 13.92 -3.40 5.86
C ASP A 265 13.19 -3.49 7.20
N ALA A 266 13.86 -3.21 8.30
CA ALA A 266 13.26 -3.16 9.62
C ALA A 266 12.25 -2.00 9.72
N ARG A 267 12.61 -0.80 9.26
CA ARG A 267 11.69 0.36 9.26
C ARG A 267 10.42 0.08 8.45
N ARG A 268 10.54 -0.57 7.29
CA ARG A 268 9.40 -0.89 6.43
C ARG A 268 8.50 -1.95 7.07
N ALA A 269 9.07 -2.93 7.76
CA ALA A 269 8.30 -3.94 8.48
C ALA A 269 7.57 -3.36 9.70
N ILE A 270 8.14 -2.37 10.38
CA ILE A 270 7.59 -1.77 11.59
C ILE A 270 6.62 -0.63 11.26
N ALA A 271 7.06 0.32 10.44
CA ALA A 271 6.32 1.53 10.11
C ALA A 271 6.11 1.66 8.60
N SER A 272 5.07 2.34 8.16
CA SER A 272 4.88 2.62 6.74
C SER A 272 5.95 3.63 6.28
N ALA A 273 6.98 3.18 5.57
CA ALA A 273 8.18 3.97 5.38
C ALA A 273 8.19 4.80 4.09
N GLU A 274 7.89 4.23 2.93
CA GLU A 274 8.16 4.93 1.66
C GLU A 274 6.90 5.05 0.81
N LYS A 275 6.70 6.26 0.26
CA LYS A 275 5.63 6.51 -0.68
C LYS A 275 6.08 6.17 -2.09
N LYS A 276 5.18 5.57 -2.88
CA LYS A 276 5.39 5.28 -4.30
C LYS A 276 5.96 6.48 -5.06
N ASP A 277 5.41 7.68 -4.83
CA ASP A 277 5.84 8.90 -5.51
C ASP A 277 7.28 9.31 -5.15
N GLN A 278 7.71 9.03 -3.93
CA GLN A 278 9.10 9.30 -3.50
C GLN A 278 10.09 8.36 -4.17
N LEU A 279 9.73 7.07 -4.28
CA LEU A 279 10.53 6.08 -4.98
C LEU A 279 10.70 6.43 -6.47
N LEU A 280 9.60 6.79 -7.14
CA LEU A 280 9.61 7.14 -8.56
C LEU A 280 10.34 8.46 -8.84
N SER A 281 10.20 9.47 -7.96
CA SER A 281 10.92 10.74 -8.12
C SER A 281 12.41 10.61 -7.87
N ALA A 282 12.84 9.76 -6.95
CA ALA A 282 14.27 9.47 -6.73
C ALA A 282 14.89 8.80 -7.98
N ASN A 283 14.15 7.93 -8.66
CA ASN A 283 14.60 7.27 -9.88
C ASN A 283 14.73 8.22 -11.08
N THR A 284 13.93 9.29 -11.13
CA THR A 284 13.94 10.26 -12.27
C THR A 284 15.11 11.25 -12.18
N ASN A 285 15.65 11.49 -11.00
CA ASN A 285 16.78 12.41 -10.75
C ASN A 285 18.16 11.72 -10.92
N ALA A 286 18.24 10.76 -11.78
CA ALA A 286 19.28 9.77 -11.93
C ALA A 286 20.71 10.29 -12.19
N ASN A 287 21.52 10.23 -11.14
CA ASN A 287 22.95 9.85 -11.20
C ASN A 287 23.28 8.80 -10.10
N THR A 288 22.29 8.13 -9.55
CA THR A 288 22.43 7.08 -8.54
C THR A 288 22.00 5.74 -9.12
N ASP A 289 22.69 4.66 -8.76
CA ASP A 289 22.36 3.28 -9.12
C ASP A 289 20.85 3.04 -8.88
N THR A 290 20.11 3.02 -9.97
CA THR A 290 18.66 2.83 -9.91
C THR A 290 18.39 1.35 -9.67
N ASN A 291 17.69 1.00 -8.60
CA ASN A 291 17.16 -0.35 -8.36
C ASN A 291 16.06 -0.70 -9.38
N ALA A 292 16.18 -0.22 -10.61
CA ALA A 292 15.25 -0.48 -11.68
C ALA A 292 15.75 -1.64 -12.54
N VAL A 293 14.87 -2.58 -12.81
CA VAL A 293 15.15 -3.73 -13.68
C VAL A 293 14.17 -3.70 -14.84
N SER A 294 14.71 -3.52 -16.04
CA SER A 294 13.94 -3.59 -17.29
C SER A 294 13.78 -5.03 -17.73
N GLY A 295 12.61 -5.39 -18.26
CA GLY A 295 12.38 -6.74 -18.74
C GLY A 295 10.98 -6.99 -19.24
N ILE A 296 10.71 -8.25 -19.61
CA ILE A 296 9.37 -8.75 -19.87
C ILE A 296 8.88 -9.46 -18.62
N TRP A 297 7.87 -8.88 -17.99
CA TRP A 297 7.32 -9.35 -16.73
C TRP A 297 5.98 -10.01 -16.95
N GLN A 298 5.87 -11.28 -16.60
CA GLN A 298 4.61 -12.03 -16.68
C GLN A 298 3.93 -12.09 -15.32
N THR A 299 2.62 -11.85 -15.27
CA THR A 299 1.81 -12.11 -14.08
C THR A 299 1.67 -13.61 -13.89
N ILE A 300 2.24 -14.11 -12.78
CA ILE A 300 2.27 -15.53 -12.44
C ILE A 300 1.41 -15.89 -11.23
N GLY A 301 0.95 -14.90 -10.46
CA GLY A 301 0.06 -15.12 -9.32
C GLY A 301 -0.57 -13.86 -8.81
N GLU A 302 -1.75 -13.98 -8.25
CA GLU A 302 -2.49 -12.89 -7.61
C GLU A 302 -3.10 -13.37 -6.31
N GLN A 303 -3.09 -12.50 -5.32
CA GLN A 303 -3.75 -12.71 -4.04
C GLN A 303 -4.50 -11.44 -3.67
N SER A 304 -5.70 -11.59 -3.15
CA SER A 304 -6.45 -10.46 -2.61
C SER A 304 -7.10 -10.85 -1.29
N TYR A 305 -7.05 -9.95 -0.33
CA TYR A 305 -7.76 -10.12 0.92
C TYR A 305 -8.33 -8.79 1.40
N THR A 306 -9.47 -8.87 2.07
CA THR A 306 -10.12 -7.69 2.65
C THR A 306 -9.62 -7.51 4.08
N ARG A 307 -8.99 -6.38 4.32
CA ARG A 307 -8.55 -5.99 5.65
C ARG A 307 -9.74 -5.59 6.52
N ARG A 308 -9.57 -5.62 7.84
CA ARG A 308 -10.61 -5.23 8.79
C ARG A 308 -11.05 -3.77 8.68
N ASP A 309 -10.18 -2.90 8.16
CA ASP A 309 -10.50 -1.48 7.91
C ASP A 309 -11.32 -1.26 6.61
N GLY A 310 -11.71 -2.33 5.92
CA GLY A 310 -12.50 -2.30 4.69
C GLY A 310 -11.69 -2.04 3.41
N LEU A 311 -10.35 -1.98 3.52
CA LEU A 311 -9.48 -1.92 2.35
C LEU A 311 -9.22 -3.33 1.81
N ILE A 312 -9.21 -3.44 0.49
CA ILE A 312 -8.68 -4.63 -0.19
C ILE A 312 -7.19 -4.42 -0.41
N THR A 313 -6.40 -5.39 0.01
CA THR A 313 -5.00 -5.51 -0.38
C THR A 313 -4.92 -6.51 -1.52
N GLN A 314 -4.45 -6.05 -2.68
CA GLN A 314 -4.15 -6.90 -3.82
C GLN A 314 -2.65 -7.01 -3.99
N THR A 315 -2.15 -8.23 -4.03
CA THR A 315 -0.76 -8.55 -4.32
C THR A 315 -0.70 -9.24 -5.68
N THR A 316 0.09 -8.68 -6.60
CA THR A 316 0.36 -9.27 -7.91
C THR A 316 1.82 -9.68 -7.97
N TRP A 317 2.07 -10.93 -8.30
CA TRP A 317 3.40 -11.47 -8.49
C TRP A 317 3.77 -11.50 -9.95
N LEU A 318 4.89 -10.89 -10.27
CA LEU A 318 5.46 -10.85 -11.61
C LEU A 318 6.75 -11.65 -11.63
N LEU A 319 7.00 -12.31 -12.75
CA LEU A 319 8.22 -13.04 -13.05
C LEU A 319 8.87 -12.44 -14.30
N ASN A 320 10.15 -12.11 -14.22
CA ASN A 320 10.93 -11.71 -15.40
C ASN A 320 11.24 -12.94 -16.23
N ILE A 321 10.59 -13.07 -17.38
CA ILE A 321 10.75 -14.24 -18.26
C ILE A 321 11.98 -14.17 -19.16
N ASN A 322 12.70 -13.05 -19.18
CA ASN A 322 13.97 -12.86 -19.88
C ASN A 322 15.18 -13.18 -19.01
N SER A 323 14.99 -13.41 -17.73
CA SER A 323 16.07 -13.75 -16.81
C SER A 323 16.41 -15.24 -16.90
N SER A 324 17.70 -15.59 -16.73
CA SER A 324 18.17 -16.98 -16.66
C SER A 324 17.79 -17.67 -15.35
N GLU A 325 17.70 -16.91 -14.26
CA GLU A 325 17.24 -17.36 -12.94
C GLU A 325 15.91 -16.65 -12.59
N PRO A 326 15.03 -17.25 -11.78
CA PRO A 326 13.77 -16.63 -11.39
C PRO A 326 13.98 -15.28 -10.69
N GLN A 327 13.52 -14.22 -11.34
CA GLN A 327 13.52 -12.88 -10.77
C GLN A 327 12.08 -12.43 -10.57
N PHE A 328 11.69 -12.22 -9.31
CA PHE A 328 10.33 -11.92 -8.93
C PHE A 328 10.16 -10.44 -8.61
N ALA A 329 8.94 -9.93 -8.87
CA ALA A 329 8.49 -8.65 -8.35
C ALA A 329 7.11 -8.79 -7.70
N LYS A 330 6.99 -8.25 -6.49
CA LYS A 330 5.76 -8.17 -5.70
C LYS A 330 5.19 -6.76 -5.80
N LEU A 331 4.09 -6.59 -6.50
CA LEU A 331 3.35 -5.34 -6.55
C LEU A 331 2.20 -5.41 -5.54
N VAL A 332 2.05 -4.38 -4.71
CA VAL A 332 1.01 -4.33 -3.68
C VAL A 332 0.20 -3.05 -3.81
N ASP A 333 -1.09 -3.20 -4.00
CA ASP A 333 -2.05 -2.09 -4.03
C ASP A 333 -3.08 -2.22 -2.90
N HIS A 334 -3.52 -1.07 -2.39
CA HIS A 334 -4.58 -0.98 -1.41
C HIS A 334 -5.68 -0.06 -1.94
N PHE A 335 -6.91 -0.54 -1.95
CA PHE A 335 -8.05 0.23 -2.44
C PHE A 335 -9.34 -0.12 -1.69
N PRO A 336 -10.32 0.81 -1.62
CA PRO A 336 -11.62 0.53 -1.01
C PRO A 336 -12.37 -0.56 -1.78
N ALA A 337 -13.06 -1.45 -1.08
CA ALA A 337 -13.83 -2.54 -1.69
C ALA A 337 -14.85 -2.03 -2.73
N ALA A 338 -15.45 -0.86 -2.49
CA ALA A 338 -16.42 -0.24 -3.40
C ALA A 338 -15.83 0.27 -4.72
N SER A 339 -14.50 0.43 -4.83
CA SER A 339 -13.88 1.02 -6.02
C SER A 339 -13.75 0.06 -7.20
N GLY A 340 -13.84 -1.24 -6.99
CA GLY A 340 -13.68 -2.27 -8.03
C GLY A 340 -12.35 -2.20 -8.81
N ARG A 341 -11.40 -1.42 -8.33
CA ARG A 341 -10.15 -1.12 -9.04
C ARG A 341 -9.23 -2.33 -9.01
N LYS A 342 -8.83 -2.78 -10.20
CA LYS A 342 -7.76 -3.77 -10.36
C LYS A 342 -6.45 -3.06 -10.71
N MET A 343 -5.34 -3.67 -10.33
CA MET A 343 -4.01 -3.25 -10.74
C MET A 343 -3.87 -3.35 -12.25
N ILE A 344 -3.12 -2.43 -12.86
CA ILE A 344 -2.81 -2.48 -14.28
C ILE A 344 -1.90 -3.69 -14.54
N GLY A 345 -2.18 -4.42 -15.61
CA GLY A 345 -1.51 -5.69 -15.90
C GLY A 345 -2.05 -6.86 -15.06
N ALA A 346 -3.02 -6.62 -14.18
CA ALA A 346 -3.70 -7.66 -13.45
C ALA A 346 -4.43 -8.60 -14.40
N GLY A 347 -4.22 -9.85 -14.16
CA GLY A 347 -4.77 -10.95 -14.92
C GLY A 347 -3.68 -11.96 -15.17
N PHE A 348 -3.92 -13.17 -14.73
CA PHE A 348 -3.02 -14.28 -14.93
C PHE A 348 -2.62 -14.41 -16.40
N LYS A 349 -1.35 -14.64 -16.68
CA LYS A 349 -0.72 -14.66 -18.02
C LYS A 349 -0.54 -13.31 -18.72
N SER A 350 -0.98 -12.18 -18.17
CA SER A 350 -0.64 -10.88 -18.74
C SER A 350 0.87 -10.66 -18.73
N CYS A 351 1.39 -10.13 -19.83
CA CYS A 351 2.80 -9.76 -19.93
C CYS A 351 2.90 -8.24 -20.10
N VAL A 352 3.87 -7.65 -19.45
CA VAL A 352 4.23 -6.25 -19.60
C VAL A 352 5.72 -6.13 -19.92
N HIS A 353 6.06 -5.31 -20.89
CA HIS A 353 7.43 -4.86 -21.14
C HIS A 353 7.62 -3.54 -20.44
N GLY A 354 8.58 -3.43 -19.51
CA GLY A 354 8.76 -2.22 -18.73
C GLY A 354 9.74 -2.38 -17.58
N ASP A 355 9.81 -1.34 -16.75
CA ASP A 355 10.75 -1.23 -15.66
C ASP A 355 10.07 -1.53 -14.33
N ILE A 356 10.65 -2.42 -13.54
CA ILE A 356 10.32 -2.56 -12.12
C ILE A 356 11.34 -1.79 -11.30
N VAL A 357 10.88 -0.76 -10.58
CA VAL A 357 11.68 -0.04 -9.61
C VAL A 357 11.46 -0.69 -8.25
N PHE A 358 12.49 -1.37 -7.76
CA PHE A 358 12.42 -2.03 -6.46
C PHE A 358 12.60 -1.04 -5.30
N TYR A 359 11.86 -1.24 -4.23
CA TYR A 359 12.16 -0.56 -2.97
C TYR A 359 13.51 -1.02 -2.45
N PRO A 360 14.38 -0.10 -1.99
CA PRO A 360 15.68 -0.45 -1.45
C PRO A 360 15.56 -1.50 -0.35
N SER A 361 16.17 -2.66 -0.54
CA SER A 361 16.07 -3.82 0.36
C SER A 361 17.25 -4.75 0.14
N ARG A 362 17.63 -5.51 1.15
CA ARG A 362 18.60 -6.61 1.01
C ARG A 362 18.07 -7.72 0.11
N VAL A 363 16.74 -7.86 0.03
CA VAL A 363 16.05 -8.79 -0.85
C VAL A 363 15.08 -8.03 -1.74
N ASN A 364 15.41 -7.87 -3.01
CA ASN A 364 14.62 -7.14 -3.99
C ASN A 364 13.36 -7.96 -4.37
N LEU A 365 12.25 -7.73 -3.66
CA LEU A 365 10.96 -8.34 -3.96
C LEU A 365 9.89 -7.29 -4.22
N ARG A 366 9.72 -6.32 -3.32
CA ARG A 366 8.68 -5.30 -3.47
C ARG A 366 9.10 -4.23 -4.47
N GLY A 367 8.29 -4.01 -5.49
CA GLY A 367 8.57 -3.02 -6.53
C GLY A 367 7.34 -2.24 -6.98
N VAL A 368 7.59 -1.32 -7.89
CA VAL A 368 6.59 -0.50 -8.59
C VAL A 368 6.86 -0.58 -10.08
N LEU A 369 5.82 -0.83 -10.86
CA LEU A 369 5.92 -0.85 -12.33
C LEU A 369 5.93 0.59 -12.87
N GLN A 370 6.90 0.89 -13.73
CA GLN A 370 7.12 2.19 -14.38
C GLN A 370 7.39 1.99 -15.87
N ASN A 371 7.07 2.98 -16.70
CA ASN A 371 7.39 3.00 -18.14
C ASN A 371 7.05 1.68 -18.84
N TYR A 372 5.81 1.23 -18.75
CA TYR A 372 5.45 -0.11 -19.22
C TYR A 372 4.41 -0.07 -20.35
N GLU A 373 4.43 -1.11 -21.17
CA GLU A 373 3.41 -1.43 -22.15
C GLU A 373 2.91 -2.87 -21.96
N ILE A 374 1.63 -3.10 -22.21
CA ILE A 374 1.07 -4.45 -22.18
C ILE A 374 1.37 -5.11 -23.51
N ILE A 375 1.99 -6.27 -23.47
CA ILE A 375 2.37 -7.02 -24.66
C ILE A 375 1.69 -8.40 -24.69
N PRO A 376 1.50 -8.98 -25.88
CA PRO A 376 1.12 -10.38 -26.01
C PRO A 376 2.15 -11.30 -25.32
N LYS A 377 1.68 -12.41 -24.75
CA LYS A 377 2.61 -13.40 -24.19
C LYS A 377 3.50 -13.94 -25.32
N PRO A 378 4.83 -13.95 -25.16
CA PRO A 378 5.75 -14.64 -26.08
C PRO A 378 5.39 -16.12 -26.19
N SER A 379 5.40 -16.67 -27.39
CA SER A 379 4.86 -18.02 -27.69
C SER A 379 5.64 -19.16 -27.07
N GLU A 380 6.92 -18.97 -26.71
CA GLU A 380 7.82 -20.05 -26.30
C GLU A 380 8.48 -19.85 -24.94
N SER A 381 8.04 -18.91 -24.09
CA SER A 381 8.68 -18.67 -22.81
C SER A 381 8.21 -19.66 -21.74
N LEU A 382 9.04 -20.62 -21.42
CA LEU A 382 8.93 -21.38 -20.18
C LEU A 382 9.50 -20.53 -19.04
N TRP A 383 8.86 -20.59 -17.87
CA TRP A 383 9.40 -19.90 -16.69
C TRP A 383 10.79 -20.40 -16.35
N PRO A 384 11.75 -19.50 -16.05
CA PRO A 384 13.08 -19.93 -15.62
C PRO A 384 12.97 -20.77 -14.35
N ALA A 385 13.74 -21.85 -14.29
CA ALA A 385 13.85 -22.68 -13.09
C ALA A 385 15.01 -22.18 -12.23
N THR A 386 14.87 -22.30 -10.92
CA THR A 386 15.99 -21.99 -10.03
C THR A 386 17.04 -23.11 -10.07
N SER A 387 18.31 -22.72 -10.01
CA SER A 387 19.43 -23.65 -9.86
C SER A 387 19.59 -24.16 -8.42
N GLN A 388 18.99 -23.47 -7.45
CA GLN A 388 19.11 -23.79 -6.03
C GLN A 388 17.90 -24.57 -5.52
N ARG A 389 18.12 -25.45 -4.54
CA ARG A 389 17.04 -26.13 -3.83
C ARG A 389 16.30 -25.15 -2.93
N LEU A 390 14.98 -25.33 -2.80
CA LEU A 390 14.11 -24.46 -2.01
C LEU A 390 14.59 -24.22 -0.57
N PRO A 391 15.01 -25.24 0.22
CA PRO A 391 15.51 -25.02 1.57
C PRO A 391 16.77 -24.14 1.62
N THR A 392 17.67 -24.30 0.68
CA THR A 392 18.93 -23.52 0.59
C THR A 392 18.63 -22.06 0.29
N GLN A 393 17.79 -21.80 -0.71
CA GLN A 393 17.39 -20.42 -1.04
C GLN A 393 16.64 -19.77 0.11
N PHE A 394 15.75 -20.50 0.78
CA PHE A 394 15.02 -20.00 1.94
C PHE A 394 15.96 -19.57 3.05
N LEU A 395 16.92 -20.41 3.45
CA LEU A 395 17.90 -20.07 4.47
C LEU A 395 18.76 -18.86 4.09
N THR A 396 19.17 -18.77 2.82
CA THR A 396 19.92 -17.62 2.31
C THR A 396 19.14 -16.32 2.45
N LEU A 397 17.86 -16.30 2.08
CA LEU A 397 17.02 -15.12 2.18
C LEU A 397 16.67 -14.77 3.64
N GLN A 398 16.39 -15.78 4.46
CA GLN A 398 16.16 -15.57 5.89
C GLN A 398 17.39 -15.07 6.64
N SER A 399 18.59 -15.44 6.24
CA SER A 399 19.81 -14.89 6.86
C SER A 399 19.97 -13.39 6.63
N GLN A 400 19.40 -12.87 5.53
CA GLN A 400 19.41 -11.44 5.20
C GLN A 400 18.27 -10.69 5.89
N ILE A 401 17.06 -11.24 5.86
CA ILE A 401 15.85 -10.65 6.45
C ILE A 401 15.12 -11.73 7.24
N PRO A 402 15.43 -11.91 8.54
CA PRO A 402 14.87 -13.00 9.37
C PRO A 402 13.34 -12.98 9.51
N TRP A 403 12.74 -11.82 9.40
CA TRP A 403 11.27 -11.63 9.46
C TRP A 403 10.60 -11.71 8.09
N LEU A 404 11.34 -12.06 7.02
CA LEU A 404 10.74 -12.23 5.70
C LEU A 404 9.76 -13.40 5.74
N ASP A 405 8.54 -13.12 5.33
CA ASP A 405 7.46 -14.09 5.23
C ASP A 405 7.26 -14.48 3.76
N ASN A 406 6.78 -15.66 3.49
CA ASN A 406 6.37 -16.10 2.15
C ASN A 406 7.36 -15.79 1.02
N ILE A 407 8.31 -16.67 0.81
CA ILE A 407 9.32 -16.54 -0.25
C ILE A 407 8.79 -17.10 -1.57
N PRO A 408 8.85 -16.34 -2.68
CA PRO A 408 8.48 -16.83 -4.00
C PRO A 408 9.52 -17.82 -4.52
N PHE A 409 9.04 -18.90 -5.14
CA PHE A 409 9.89 -19.94 -5.71
C PHE A 409 9.24 -20.61 -6.93
N ILE A 410 10.05 -21.05 -7.89
CA ILE A 410 9.59 -21.89 -9.01
C ILE A 410 10.11 -23.31 -8.79
N LEU A 411 9.19 -24.22 -8.52
CA LEU A 411 9.45 -25.64 -8.54
C LEU A 411 9.44 -26.15 -9.99
N ALA A 412 10.31 -27.11 -10.30
CA ALA A 412 10.47 -27.66 -11.62
C ALA A 412 10.14 -29.16 -11.65
N ASP A 413 9.59 -29.61 -12.76
CA ASP A 413 9.43 -31.02 -13.14
C ASP A 413 8.85 -31.92 -12.03
N GLY A 414 7.55 -31.83 -11.82
CA GLY A 414 6.88 -32.59 -10.77
C GLY A 414 5.39 -32.81 -11.03
N ARG A 415 4.71 -33.21 -9.97
CA ARG A 415 3.26 -33.46 -9.96
C ARG A 415 2.67 -33.15 -8.59
N ILE A 416 1.35 -33.04 -8.54
CA ILE A 416 0.63 -32.91 -7.28
C ILE A 416 0.08 -34.28 -6.89
N ALA A 417 0.49 -34.74 -5.72
CA ALA A 417 -0.02 -35.97 -5.10
C ALA A 417 -1.07 -35.61 -4.03
N VAL A 418 -2.01 -36.54 -3.82
CA VAL A 418 -3.03 -36.39 -2.77
C VAL A 418 -2.89 -37.58 -1.81
N THR A 419 -2.81 -37.30 -0.51
CA THR A 419 -2.80 -38.36 0.50
C THR A 419 -4.20 -38.92 0.74
N LYS A 420 -4.31 -40.02 1.49
CA LYS A 420 -5.59 -40.61 1.89
C LYS A 420 -6.40 -39.66 2.79
N GLU A 421 -5.72 -38.83 3.50
CA GLU A 421 -6.26 -37.79 4.39
C GLU A 421 -6.76 -36.54 3.65
N GLY A 422 -6.49 -36.47 2.30
CA GLY A 422 -6.90 -35.36 1.45
C GLY A 422 -5.89 -34.21 1.41
N GLU A 423 -4.68 -34.39 1.92
CA GLU A 423 -3.63 -33.39 1.82
C GLU A 423 -3.01 -33.37 0.43
N TYR A 424 -2.68 -32.18 -0.05
CA TYR A 424 -1.98 -31.98 -1.32
C TYR A 424 -0.48 -31.83 -1.09
N TRP A 425 0.30 -32.55 -1.90
CA TRP A 425 1.75 -32.53 -1.85
C TRP A 425 2.32 -32.29 -3.22
N TRP A 426 3.26 -31.38 -3.33
CA TRP A 426 4.16 -31.34 -4.48
C TRP A 426 5.16 -32.47 -4.37
N GLN A 427 5.37 -33.18 -5.49
CA GLN A 427 6.37 -34.25 -5.60
C GLN A 427 7.18 -34.04 -6.88
N SER A 428 8.50 -33.88 -6.76
CA SER A 428 9.38 -33.82 -7.93
C SER A 428 9.43 -35.16 -8.67
N ASN A 429 9.71 -35.14 -9.97
CA ASN A 429 9.74 -36.35 -10.80
C ASN A 429 10.85 -37.34 -10.38
N ASN A 430 11.97 -36.83 -9.82
CA ASN A 430 13.03 -37.67 -9.28
C ASN A 430 12.75 -38.20 -7.86
N LEU A 431 11.60 -37.84 -7.27
CA LEU A 431 11.15 -38.23 -5.92
C LEU A 431 12.06 -37.77 -4.77
N GLU A 432 13.00 -36.84 -5.03
CA GLU A 432 13.91 -36.33 -4.00
C GLU A 432 13.31 -35.19 -3.17
N GLU A 433 12.32 -34.47 -3.75
CA GLU A 433 11.72 -33.33 -3.12
C GLU A 433 10.19 -33.47 -3.05
N HIS A 434 9.65 -33.20 -1.88
CA HIS A 434 8.22 -33.14 -1.65
C HIS A 434 7.90 -32.06 -0.64
N TYR A 435 6.84 -31.28 -0.93
CA TYR A 435 6.44 -30.14 -0.12
C TYR A 435 4.92 -30.17 0.09
N LEU A 436 4.50 -29.99 1.36
CA LEU A 436 3.09 -29.87 1.71
C LEU A 436 2.51 -28.58 1.13
N LEU A 437 1.40 -28.70 0.40
CA LEU A 437 0.66 -27.58 -0.17
C LEU A 437 -0.46 -27.16 0.79
N THR A 438 -0.63 -25.86 0.99
CA THR A 438 -1.65 -25.30 1.90
C THR A 438 -2.98 -25.00 1.23
N ASN A 439 -3.12 -25.27 -0.07
CA ASN A 439 -4.33 -25.03 -0.81
C ASN A 439 -5.47 -25.92 -0.31
N ASN A 440 -6.60 -25.34 0.03
CA ASN A 440 -7.80 -26.09 0.45
C ASN A 440 -8.45 -26.84 -0.71
N THR A 441 -8.26 -26.33 -1.93
CA THR A 441 -8.75 -26.96 -3.17
C THR A 441 -7.74 -26.72 -4.27
N ILE A 442 -7.44 -27.77 -5.04
CA ILE A 442 -6.61 -27.69 -6.24
C ILE A 442 -7.46 -28.22 -7.40
N SER A 443 -7.36 -27.55 -8.56
CA SER A 443 -8.07 -27.98 -9.75
C SER A 443 -7.77 -29.46 -10.07
N SER A 444 -8.81 -30.26 -10.26
CA SER A 444 -8.68 -31.67 -10.63
C SER A 444 -7.86 -31.90 -11.91
N VAL A 445 -7.83 -30.89 -12.80
CA VAL A 445 -7.00 -30.93 -14.00
C VAL A 445 -5.51 -31.00 -13.64
N LEU A 446 -5.07 -30.27 -12.62
CA LEU A 446 -3.67 -30.25 -12.18
C LEU A 446 -3.26 -31.56 -11.49
N LEU A 447 -4.20 -32.26 -10.83
CA LEU A 447 -3.91 -33.51 -10.11
C LEU A 447 -3.50 -34.66 -11.04
N GLY A 448 -3.88 -34.59 -12.32
CA GLY A 448 -3.58 -35.65 -13.34
C GLY A 448 -2.44 -35.26 -14.28
N CYS A 449 -1.78 -34.11 -14.09
CA CYS A 449 -0.83 -33.58 -15.05
C CYS A 449 0.62 -33.72 -14.59
N GLU A 450 1.53 -33.86 -15.57
CA GLU A 450 2.93 -33.49 -15.40
C GLU A 450 3.05 -31.97 -15.41
N ILE A 451 3.69 -31.43 -14.38
CA ILE A 451 3.88 -29.99 -14.20
C ILE A 451 5.33 -29.66 -14.47
N GLU A 452 5.56 -28.83 -15.48
CA GLU A 452 6.91 -28.39 -15.85
C GLU A 452 7.42 -27.32 -14.88
N ARG A 453 6.54 -26.39 -14.45
CA ARG A 453 6.86 -25.33 -13.50
C ARG A 453 5.68 -25.05 -12.58
N ALA A 454 5.96 -24.84 -11.29
CA ALA A 454 4.97 -24.44 -10.31
C ALA A 454 5.45 -23.22 -9.52
N PHE A 455 4.63 -22.18 -9.50
CA PHE A 455 4.91 -20.99 -8.70
C PHE A 455 4.29 -21.13 -7.31
N ILE A 456 5.12 -21.12 -6.31
CA ILE A 456 4.74 -21.25 -4.91
C ILE A 456 5.21 -20.07 -4.06
N LEU A 457 4.52 -19.87 -2.95
CA LEU A 457 4.99 -19.06 -1.82
C LEU A 457 5.33 -20.01 -0.68
N TRP A 458 6.58 -19.98 -0.22
CA TRP A 458 7.09 -20.85 0.84
C TRP A 458 7.23 -20.10 2.16
N ASP A 459 6.71 -20.64 3.26
CA ASP A 459 6.76 -20.03 4.60
C ASP A 459 7.86 -20.59 5.52
N GLY A 460 8.57 -21.59 5.05
CA GLY A 460 9.57 -22.34 5.81
C GLY A 460 9.16 -23.78 6.14
N SER A 461 7.86 -24.11 6.05
CA SER A 461 7.31 -25.43 6.31
C SER A 461 6.29 -25.90 5.27
N ARG A 462 5.58 -24.98 4.64
CA ARG A 462 4.47 -25.25 3.73
C ARG A 462 4.53 -24.35 2.51
N ALA A 463 3.97 -24.79 1.42
CA ALA A 463 3.90 -24.07 0.16
C ALA A 463 2.45 -23.70 -0.19
N LEU A 464 2.22 -22.44 -0.54
CA LEU A 464 0.98 -22.04 -1.19
C LEU A 464 1.20 -22.05 -2.70
N LEU A 465 0.55 -22.93 -3.43
CA LEU A 465 0.60 -22.98 -4.89
C LEU A 465 -0.31 -21.90 -5.48
N LEU A 466 0.23 -20.98 -6.24
CA LEU A 466 -0.53 -19.91 -6.88
C LEU A 466 -0.80 -20.17 -8.36
N SER A 467 0.13 -20.84 -9.05
CA SER A 467 -0.05 -21.21 -10.46
C SER A 467 0.94 -22.29 -10.89
N ALA A 468 0.62 -22.96 -11.98
CA ALA A 468 1.45 -24.02 -12.54
C ALA A 468 1.45 -23.97 -14.07
N VAL A 469 2.53 -24.44 -14.70
CA VAL A 469 2.64 -24.71 -16.13
C VAL A 469 2.56 -26.23 -16.32
N ALA A 470 1.40 -26.70 -16.70
CA ALA A 470 1.17 -28.10 -17.00
C ALA A 470 1.58 -28.41 -18.46
N LYS A 471 2.26 -29.52 -18.68
CA LYS A 471 2.78 -29.93 -19.99
C LYS A 471 1.70 -30.00 -21.07
N GLN A 472 0.50 -30.44 -20.69
CA GLN A 472 -0.63 -30.62 -21.60
C GLN A 472 -1.47 -29.33 -21.78
N TRP A 473 -1.56 -28.49 -20.79
CA TRP A 473 -2.52 -27.38 -20.71
C TRP A 473 -1.86 -25.98 -20.63
N GLY A 474 -0.54 -25.96 -20.53
CA GLY A 474 0.21 -24.71 -20.34
C GLY A 474 -0.02 -24.09 -18.95
N ALA A 475 0.15 -22.77 -18.84
CA ALA A 475 0.04 -22.07 -17.56
C ALA A 475 -1.41 -21.97 -17.07
N MET A 476 -1.65 -22.31 -15.79
CA MET A 476 -2.95 -22.32 -15.11
C MET A 476 -2.84 -21.69 -13.72
N PRO A 477 -3.83 -20.90 -13.28
CA PRO A 477 -3.93 -20.44 -11.88
C PRO A 477 -4.41 -21.61 -10.99
N CYS A 478 -4.10 -21.52 -9.69
CA CYS A 478 -4.49 -22.50 -8.67
C CYS A 478 -5.39 -21.84 -7.61
#